data_b7655094999686866bb20455fd8800ed
#
_entry.id   b7655094999686866bb20455fd8800ed
#
_cell.length_a   1.000
_cell.length_b   1.000
_cell.length_c   1.000
_cell.angle_alpha   90.00
_cell.angle_beta   90.00
_cell.angle_gamma   90.00
#
_symmetry.space_group_name_H-M   'P 1'
#
loop_
_entity.id
_entity.type
_entity.pdbx_description
1 polymer ?
#
loop_
_entity_poly.entity_id
_entity_poly.type
_entity_poly.pdbx_seq_one_letter_code
_entity_poly.pdbx_strand_id
1 'polypeptide(L)'
;MDKLNNTSNFIKTINGLNSSQTPIWLMRQAGRYLPEYREIRKGAGSFLNLCMNPKLSAEVTLQPLKRFDLDAAIIFSDILTIPMACNRDLKFIENEGPHLKPIENEREIFELELTSINYLEPIYECLSLVKSQLETEKALIGFAGAPFTIAAYMIEGKGSKNFPKCVSFFQNYEKSFMELIKKLESFISNHLIKQIEAGAEAIQIFESHAEIALKENKFKKYCIEPNNNIIRKIKRKYPSIPIIGFPRNAKNLYTEYVSITKIDCLSIDQNVNIKGLLNNLKKKKV
;
A
#
# COMPACT_ATOMS: atom_id res chain seq x y z
N MET A 1 21.78 17.04 16.19
CA MET A 1 22.01 17.41 14.77
C MET A 1 22.54 16.26 13.91
N ASP A 2 23.07 15.16 14.47
CA ASP A 2 23.73 14.09 13.68
C ASP A 2 22.84 13.05 13.00
N LYS A 3 21.55 12.95 13.33
CA LYS A 3 20.65 11.99 12.67
C LYS A 3 20.23 12.36 11.23
N LEU A 4 20.40 13.61 10.83
CA LEU A 4 19.99 14.09 9.49
C LEU A 4 21.06 13.85 8.42
N ASN A 5 22.33 13.70 8.79
CA ASN A 5 23.41 13.51 7.83
C ASN A 5 23.42 12.11 7.17
N ASN A 6 22.82 11.11 7.81
CA ASN A 6 22.77 9.73 7.31
C ASN A 6 21.40 9.32 6.74
N THR A 7 20.53 10.28 6.43
CA THR A 7 19.20 10.03 5.87
C THR A 7 19.26 10.01 4.35
N SER A 8 18.60 9.04 3.71
CA SER A 8 18.57 8.93 2.25
C SER A 8 17.99 10.17 1.58
N ASN A 9 18.42 10.44 0.35
CA ASN A 9 17.95 11.56 -0.48
C ASN A 9 16.42 11.51 -0.66
N PHE A 10 15.87 10.31 -0.79
CA PHE A 10 14.43 10.08 -0.87
C PHE A 10 13.68 10.61 0.37
N ILE A 11 14.13 10.23 1.57
CA ILE A 11 13.50 10.69 2.83
C ILE A 11 13.69 12.20 3.04
N LYS A 12 14.87 12.75 2.70
CA LYS A 12 15.10 14.20 2.74
C LYS A 12 14.09 14.95 1.87
N THR A 13 13.89 14.48 0.64
CA THR A 13 12.97 15.11 -0.32
C THR A 13 11.52 15.07 0.17
N ILE A 14 11.03 13.94 0.69
CA ILE A 14 9.66 13.86 1.23
C ILE A 14 9.46 14.81 2.41
N ASN A 15 10.48 14.98 3.24
CA ASN A 15 10.43 15.90 4.39
C ASN A 15 10.65 17.38 4.00
N GLY A 16 10.68 17.70 2.70
CA GLY A 16 10.87 19.08 2.22
C GLY A 16 12.27 19.66 2.45
N LEU A 17 13.25 18.80 2.72
CA LEU A 17 14.65 19.20 2.86
C LEU A 17 15.31 19.30 1.48
N ASN A 18 16.29 20.20 1.35
CA ASN A 18 17.03 20.33 0.10
C ASN A 18 17.76 19.04 -0.24
N SER A 19 17.50 18.57 -1.44
CA SER A 19 18.10 17.39 -2.05
C SER A 19 18.89 17.83 -3.28
N SER A 20 20.06 17.24 -3.50
CA SER A 20 20.91 17.56 -4.64
C SER A 20 20.31 17.11 -5.98
N GLN A 21 19.47 16.07 -5.94
CA GLN A 21 18.82 15.48 -7.11
C GLN A 21 17.40 15.01 -6.76
N THR A 22 16.52 14.97 -7.75
CA THR A 22 15.19 14.38 -7.59
C THR A 22 15.31 12.87 -7.45
N PRO A 23 14.90 12.28 -6.32
CA PRO A 23 15.00 10.83 -6.12
C PRO A 23 14.04 10.07 -7.02
N ILE A 24 14.47 8.88 -7.45
CA ILE A 24 13.70 8.01 -8.35
C ILE A 24 13.46 6.65 -7.69
N TRP A 25 12.21 6.21 -7.74
CA TRP A 25 11.78 4.85 -7.42
C TRP A 25 10.58 4.48 -8.27
N LEU A 26 10.28 3.18 -8.39
CA LEU A 26 9.16 2.69 -9.19
C LEU A 26 8.20 1.89 -8.32
N MET A 27 6.89 2.12 -8.44
CA MET A 27 5.87 1.37 -7.68
C MET A 27 5.93 -0.15 -7.91
N ARG A 28 6.41 -0.58 -9.09
CA ARG A 28 6.65 -1.99 -9.44
C ARG A 28 8.07 -2.14 -9.94
N GLN A 29 9.02 -2.19 -9.02
CA GLN A 29 10.45 -2.30 -9.34
C GLN A 29 10.82 -3.73 -9.70
N ALA A 30 10.47 -4.70 -8.86
CA ALA A 30 10.71 -6.10 -9.14
C ALA A 30 9.61 -6.69 -10.04
N GLY A 31 9.98 -7.51 -11.00
CA GLY A 31 8.99 -8.10 -11.89
C GLY A 31 9.55 -8.92 -13.04
N ARG A 32 8.66 -9.44 -13.88
CA ARG A 32 8.94 -10.39 -14.96
C ARG A 32 9.89 -9.85 -16.04
N TYR A 33 10.14 -8.55 -16.11
CA TYR A 33 11.11 -7.96 -17.03
C TYR A 33 12.57 -8.29 -16.66
N LEU A 34 12.82 -8.62 -15.37
CA LEU A 34 14.12 -9.04 -14.87
C LEU A 34 14.32 -10.55 -15.10
N PRO A 35 15.38 -11.00 -15.79
CA PRO A 35 15.68 -12.42 -15.95
C PRO A 35 15.83 -13.14 -14.60
N GLU A 36 16.60 -12.55 -13.68
CA GLU A 36 16.84 -13.08 -12.32
C GLU A 36 15.54 -13.22 -11.50
N TYR A 37 14.59 -12.31 -11.68
CA TYR A 37 13.27 -12.46 -11.08
C TYR A 37 12.56 -13.70 -11.61
N ARG A 38 12.60 -13.93 -12.95
CA ARG A 38 11.93 -15.08 -13.55
C ARG A 38 12.47 -16.40 -13.05
N GLU A 39 13.79 -16.50 -12.82
CA GLU A 39 14.45 -17.69 -12.27
C GLU A 39 13.96 -17.98 -10.84
N ILE A 40 14.03 -16.98 -9.94
CA ILE A 40 13.54 -17.11 -8.57
C ILE A 40 12.04 -17.44 -8.55
N ARG A 41 11.26 -16.77 -9.38
CA ARG A 41 9.80 -17.00 -9.46
C ARG A 41 9.48 -18.43 -9.90
N LYS A 42 10.24 -19.01 -10.82
CA LYS A 42 10.11 -20.40 -11.25
C LYS A 42 10.45 -21.36 -10.10
N GLY A 43 11.54 -21.13 -9.39
CA GLY A 43 11.96 -21.94 -8.24
C GLY A 43 11.00 -21.90 -7.06
N ALA A 44 10.34 -20.76 -6.82
CA ALA A 44 9.37 -20.60 -5.74
C ALA A 44 8.03 -21.33 -5.98
N GLY A 45 7.76 -21.80 -7.20
CA GLY A 45 6.53 -22.49 -7.57
C GLY A 45 5.30 -21.56 -7.72
N SER A 46 4.95 -20.76 -6.73
CA SER A 46 3.84 -19.82 -6.79
C SER A 46 4.24 -18.39 -6.43
N PHE A 47 3.41 -17.40 -6.84
CA PHE A 47 3.62 -16.00 -6.47
C PHE A 47 3.54 -15.79 -4.96
N LEU A 48 2.57 -16.45 -4.30
CA LEU A 48 2.42 -16.36 -2.86
C LEU A 48 3.58 -17.02 -2.12
N ASN A 49 4.05 -18.18 -2.57
CA ASN A 49 5.23 -18.81 -1.99
C ASN A 49 6.46 -17.88 -2.07
N LEU A 50 6.60 -17.15 -3.17
CA LEU A 50 7.66 -16.15 -3.30
C LEU A 50 7.47 -14.99 -2.30
N CYS A 51 6.27 -14.41 -2.21
CA CYS A 51 5.96 -13.33 -1.28
C CYS A 51 6.13 -13.74 0.19
N MET A 52 5.80 -14.99 0.52
CA MET A 52 5.82 -15.53 1.88
C MET A 52 7.14 -16.25 2.22
N ASN A 53 8.15 -16.16 1.35
CA ASN A 53 9.51 -16.61 1.66
C ASN A 53 10.41 -15.39 1.90
N PRO A 54 10.81 -15.09 3.14
CA PRO A 54 11.56 -13.88 3.49
C PRO A 54 12.84 -13.70 2.69
N LYS A 55 13.61 -14.77 2.49
CA LYS A 55 14.89 -14.73 1.77
C LYS A 55 14.71 -14.46 0.28
N LEU A 56 13.77 -15.15 -0.36
CA LEU A 56 13.49 -14.95 -1.79
C LEU A 56 12.87 -13.59 -2.05
N SER A 57 11.94 -13.14 -1.20
CA SER A 57 11.35 -11.79 -1.29
C SER A 57 12.38 -10.69 -1.10
N ALA A 58 13.32 -10.86 -0.14
CA ALA A 58 14.40 -9.90 0.07
C ALA A 58 15.34 -9.83 -1.15
N GLU A 59 15.71 -10.96 -1.69
CA GLU A 59 16.54 -11.01 -2.91
C GLU A 59 15.84 -10.31 -4.08
N VAL A 60 14.57 -10.62 -4.32
CA VAL A 60 13.76 -10.01 -5.39
C VAL A 60 13.59 -8.51 -5.16
N THR A 61 13.42 -8.06 -3.91
CA THR A 61 13.34 -6.63 -3.57
C THR A 61 14.61 -5.89 -3.96
N LEU A 62 15.78 -6.49 -3.78
CA LEU A 62 17.08 -5.87 -4.04
C LEU A 62 17.53 -5.93 -5.52
N GLN A 63 16.97 -6.85 -6.33
CA GLN A 63 17.35 -7.01 -7.74
C GLN A 63 17.31 -5.71 -8.56
N PRO A 64 16.21 -4.91 -8.51
CA PRO A 64 16.15 -3.66 -9.27
C PRO A 64 17.23 -2.65 -8.89
N LEU A 65 17.59 -2.58 -7.60
CA LEU A 65 18.60 -1.64 -7.10
C LEU A 65 20.04 -2.03 -7.55
N LYS A 66 20.27 -3.31 -7.82
CA LYS A 66 21.54 -3.78 -8.39
C LYS A 66 21.69 -3.43 -9.88
N ARG A 67 20.57 -3.22 -10.58
CA ARG A 67 20.55 -2.90 -12.02
C ARG A 67 20.41 -1.43 -12.33
N PHE A 68 19.68 -0.71 -11.49
CA PHE A 68 19.28 0.68 -11.72
C PHE A 68 19.65 1.52 -10.52
N ASP A 69 20.07 2.74 -10.77
CA ASP A 69 20.34 3.71 -9.72
C ASP A 69 19.02 4.29 -9.17
N LEU A 70 18.36 3.48 -8.32
CA LEU A 70 17.13 3.86 -7.65
C LEU A 70 17.44 4.31 -6.22
N ASP A 71 16.72 5.33 -5.75
CA ASP A 71 16.91 5.93 -4.42
C ASP A 71 16.14 5.22 -3.31
N ALA A 72 15.19 4.34 -3.67
CA ALA A 72 14.44 3.57 -2.69
C ALA A 72 14.09 2.16 -3.19
N ALA A 73 14.07 1.22 -2.25
CA ALA A 73 13.46 -0.10 -2.40
C ALA A 73 12.01 -0.05 -1.93
N ILE A 74 11.09 -0.69 -2.64
CA ILE A 74 9.79 -1.05 -2.11
C ILE A 74 9.75 -2.55 -1.90
N ILE A 75 9.32 -2.98 -0.70
CA ILE A 75 9.27 -4.40 -0.34
C ILE A 75 8.48 -5.22 -1.39
N PHE A 76 8.99 -6.38 -1.77
CA PHE A 76 8.25 -7.30 -2.63
C PHE A 76 7.20 -8.06 -1.82
N SER A 77 5.95 -7.70 -2.00
CA SER A 77 4.77 -8.27 -1.34
C SER A 77 3.53 -8.02 -2.19
N ASP A 78 2.34 -8.27 -1.65
CA ASP A 78 1.06 -7.98 -2.29
C ASP A 78 0.11 -7.25 -1.35
N ILE A 79 -0.77 -6.39 -1.91
CA ILE A 79 -1.77 -5.64 -1.13
C ILE A 79 -2.83 -6.57 -0.50
N LEU A 80 -3.01 -7.78 -1.01
CA LEU A 80 -4.02 -8.75 -0.55
C LEU A 80 -3.52 -9.71 0.53
N THR A 81 -2.36 -9.44 1.12
CA THR A 81 -1.84 -10.22 2.25
C THR A 81 -2.72 -10.11 3.51
N ILE A 82 -3.42 -8.97 3.70
CA ILE A 82 -4.40 -8.81 4.79
C ILE A 82 -5.60 -9.74 4.62
N PRO A 83 -6.31 -9.78 3.47
CA PRO A 83 -7.34 -10.79 3.22
C PRO A 83 -6.87 -12.23 3.45
N MET A 84 -5.65 -12.56 3.00
CA MET A 84 -5.06 -13.88 3.21
C MET A 84 -4.92 -14.19 4.71
N ALA A 85 -4.45 -13.25 5.51
CA ALA A 85 -4.35 -13.38 6.96
C ALA A 85 -5.72 -13.43 7.67
N CYS A 86 -6.80 -13.08 6.96
CA CYS A 86 -8.19 -13.25 7.38
C CYS A 86 -8.83 -14.54 6.79
N ASN A 87 -8.05 -15.53 6.40
CA ASN A 87 -8.51 -16.81 5.83
C ASN A 87 -9.39 -16.68 4.58
N ARG A 88 -9.07 -15.71 3.70
CA ARG A 88 -9.83 -15.51 2.44
C ARG A 88 -9.19 -16.20 1.23
N ASP A 89 -8.55 -17.34 1.40
CA ASP A 89 -8.05 -18.24 0.32
C ASP A 89 -7.50 -17.52 -0.92
N LEU A 90 -6.48 -16.66 -0.73
CA LEU A 90 -5.89 -15.92 -1.84
C LEU A 90 -5.13 -16.86 -2.79
N LYS A 91 -5.45 -16.78 -4.07
CA LYS A 91 -4.76 -17.49 -5.16
C LYS A 91 -4.48 -16.54 -6.30
N PHE A 92 -3.36 -16.74 -7.00
CA PHE A 92 -3.06 -16.01 -8.22
C PHE A 92 -3.19 -16.96 -9.40
N ILE A 93 -4.20 -16.72 -10.25
CA ILE A 93 -4.44 -17.49 -11.47
C ILE A 93 -3.74 -16.78 -12.62
N GLU A 94 -3.03 -17.55 -13.43
CA GLU A 94 -2.30 -16.99 -14.56
C GLU A 94 -3.27 -16.32 -15.53
N ASN A 95 -2.92 -15.10 -15.98
CA ASN A 95 -3.72 -14.22 -16.83
C ASN A 95 -5.04 -13.70 -16.25
N GLU A 96 -5.48 -14.17 -15.08
CA GLU A 96 -6.69 -13.66 -14.42
C GLU A 96 -6.37 -12.77 -13.20
N GLY A 97 -5.21 -12.98 -12.58
CA GLY A 97 -4.78 -12.22 -11.40
C GLY A 97 -5.24 -12.83 -10.08
N PRO A 98 -5.45 -11.99 -9.03
CA PRO A 98 -5.81 -12.48 -7.71
C PRO A 98 -7.27 -12.94 -7.64
N HIS A 99 -7.48 -14.09 -6.98
CA HIS A 99 -8.77 -14.66 -6.61
C HIS A 99 -8.81 -14.87 -5.10
N LEU A 100 -9.91 -14.46 -4.48
CA LEU A 100 -10.18 -14.57 -3.06
C LEU A 100 -11.50 -15.33 -2.84
N LYS A 101 -11.64 -16.00 -1.70
CA LYS A 101 -12.96 -16.41 -1.24
C LYS A 101 -13.78 -15.12 -0.96
N PRO A 102 -14.86 -14.83 -1.71
CA PRO A 102 -15.62 -13.60 -1.54
C PRO A 102 -16.34 -13.55 -0.20
N ILE A 103 -16.64 -12.35 0.29
CA ILE A 103 -17.63 -12.10 1.34
C ILE A 103 -19.00 -12.08 0.67
N GLU A 104 -19.87 -13.03 1.02
CA GLU A 104 -21.17 -13.18 0.36
C GLU A 104 -22.33 -12.57 1.17
N ASN A 105 -22.13 -12.38 2.47
CA ASN A 105 -23.17 -11.88 3.37
C ASN A 105 -22.60 -11.07 4.55
N GLU A 106 -23.47 -10.35 5.23
CA GLU A 106 -23.11 -9.49 6.36
C GLU A 106 -22.52 -10.26 7.54
N ARG A 107 -22.98 -11.49 7.81
CA ARG A 107 -22.50 -12.30 8.93
C ARG A 107 -20.99 -12.56 8.82
N GLU A 108 -20.50 -12.86 7.63
CA GLU A 108 -19.07 -13.08 7.39
C GLU A 108 -18.21 -11.87 7.72
N ILE A 109 -18.77 -10.64 7.62
CA ILE A 109 -18.08 -9.41 8.03
C ILE A 109 -17.91 -9.35 9.55
N PHE A 110 -18.98 -9.68 10.29
CA PHE A 110 -18.92 -9.65 11.75
C PHE A 110 -18.00 -10.73 12.33
N GLU A 111 -17.95 -11.89 11.68
CA GLU A 111 -17.09 -13.02 12.03
C GLU A 111 -15.64 -12.85 11.52
N LEU A 112 -15.35 -11.81 10.70
CA LEU A 112 -14.03 -11.58 10.14
C LEU A 112 -13.04 -11.21 11.26
N GLU A 113 -12.00 -11.99 11.38
CA GLU A 113 -10.90 -11.77 12.30
C GLU A 113 -9.55 -11.83 11.57
N LEU A 114 -8.57 -11.12 12.08
CA LEU A 114 -7.17 -11.34 11.70
C LEU A 114 -6.69 -12.57 12.48
N THR A 115 -6.90 -13.74 11.92
CA THR A 115 -6.78 -15.04 12.60
C THR A 115 -5.36 -15.31 13.09
N SER A 116 -4.35 -14.74 12.45
CA SER A 116 -2.99 -14.73 12.98
C SER A 116 -2.15 -13.66 12.33
N ILE A 117 -1.68 -12.71 13.11
CA ILE A 117 -0.65 -11.75 12.66
C ILE A 117 0.63 -12.48 12.25
N ASN A 118 0.85 -13.69 12.79
CA ASN A 118 1.99 -14.55 12.46
C ASN A 118 2.00 -14.96 10.98
N TYR A 119 0.85 -14.96 10.30
CA TYR A 119 0.78 -15.14 8.87
C TYR A 119 1.55 -14.09 8.08
N LEU A 120 1.74 -12.89 8.64
CA LEU A 120 2.43 -11.77 8.02
C LEU A 120 3.90 -11.65 8.46
N GLU A 121 4.36 -12.48 9.41
CA GLU A 121 5.75 -12.48 9.89
C GLU A 121 6.79 -12.62 8.77
N PRO A 122 6.59 -13.47 7.73
CA PRO A 122 7.54 -13.55 6.62
C PRO A 122 7.77 -12.20 5.91
N ILE A 123 6.77 -11.30 5.88
CA ILE A 123 6.90 -9.97 5.28
C ILE A 123 7.77 -9.08 6.17
N TYR A 124 7.61 -9.17 7.49
CA TYR A 124 8.40 -8.38 8.44
C TYR A 124 9.85 -8.86 8.47
N GLU A 125 10.07 -10.18 8.44
CA GLU A 125 11.41 -10.76 8.30
C GLU A 125 12.08 -10.32 6.98
N CYS A 126 11.33 -10.32 5.88
CA CYS A 126 11.83 -9.82 4.59
C CYS A 126 12.28 -8.35 4.69
N LEU A 127 11.48 -7.48 5.33
CA LEU A 127 11.87 -6.07 5.55
C LEU A 127 13.17 -5.95 6.33
N SER A 128 13.33 -6.73 7.41
CA SER A 128 14.54 -6.74 8.22
C SER A 128 15.75 -7.22 7.43
N LEU A 129 15.59 -8.27 6.61
CA LEU A 129 16.65 -8.78 5.72
C LEU A 129 17.04 -7.75 4.65
N VAL A 130 16.07 -7.08 4.02
CA VAL A 130 16.35 -6.02 3.04
C VAL A 130 17.07 -4.86 3.73
N LYS A 131 16.59 -4.41 4.88
CA LYS A 131 17.19 -3.29 5.61
C LYS A 131 18.65 -3.56 6.01
N SER A 132 18.96 -4.78 6.37
CA SER A 132 20.34 -5.17 6.73
C SER A 132 21.33 -5.18 5.54
N GLN A 133 20.82 -5.24 4.30
CA GLN A 133 21.61 -5.32 3.08
C GLN A 133 21.53 -4.05 2.22
N LEU A 134 20.58 -3.17 2.52
CA LEU A 134 20.34 -1.95 1.76
C LEU A 134 21.40 -0.90 2.11
N GLU A 135 21.95 -0.25 1.08
CA GLU A 135 22.86 0.89 1.23
C GLU A 135 22.18 2.02 2.03
N THR A 136 22.93 2.73 2.85
CA THR A 136 22.41 3.77 3.77
C THR A 136 21.79 4.96 3.05
N GLU A 137 22.23 5.20 1.81
CA GLU A 137 21.73 6.26 0.94
C GLU A 137 20.37 5.95 0.31
N LYS A 138 19.93 4.69 0.35
CA LYS A 138 18.67 4.22 -0.21
C LYS A 138 17.63 3.99 0.89
N ALA A 139 16.39 4.38 0.62
CA ALA A 139 15.28 4.19 1.57
C ALA A 139 14.56 2.84 1.36
N LEU A 140 13.98 2.30 2.43
CA LEU A 140 13.10 1.13 2.37
C LEU A 140 11.65 1.54 2.56
N ILE A 141 10.80 1.27 1.56
CA ILE A 141 9.37 1.57 1.57
C ILE A 141 8.59 0.29 1.90
N GLY A 142 7.81 0.35 2.99
CA GLY A 142 6.75 -0.60 3.27
C GLY A 142 5.42 -0.15 2.66
N PHE A 143 4.45 -1.06 2.50
CA PHE A 143 3.15 -0.67 1.95
C PHE A 143 2.00 -1.56 2.39
N ALA A 144 0.78 -1.07 2.17
CA ALA A 144 -0.44 -1.88 2.20
C ALA A 144 -1.48 -1.33 1.22
N GLY A 145 -2.45 -2.17 0.86
CA GLY A 145 -3.68 -1.71 0.24
C GLY A 145 -4.53 -0.93 1.25
N ALA A 146 -5.20 0.12 0.79
CA ALA A 146 -6.11 0.91 1.61
C ALA A 146 -7.44 0.16 1.86
N PRO A 147 -8.20 0.54 2.89
CA PRO A 147 -9.40 -0.19 3.31
C PRO A 147 -10.43 -0.41 2.21
N PHE A 148 -10.76 0.62 1.43
CA PHE A 148 -11.75 0.46 0.36
C PHE A 148 -11.25 -0.47 -0.76
N THR A 149 -9.99 -0.34 -1.17
CA THR A 149 -9.38 -1.22 -2.16
C THR A 149 -9.43 -2.68 -1.71
N ILE A 150 -9.08 -2.96 -0.45
CA ILE A 150 -9.09 -4.31 0.11
C ILE A 150 -10.53 -4.84 0.24
N ALA A 151 -11.46 -4.03 0.75
CA ALA A 151 -12.88 -4.39 0.85
C ALA A 151 -13.48 -4.74 -0.52
N ALA A 152 -13.14 -3.96 -1.55
CA ALA A 152 -13.60 -4.20 -2.91
C ALA A 152 -13.17 -5.60 -3.41
N TYR A 153 -11.90 -5.98 -3.22
CA TYR A 153 -11.43 -7.33 -3.56
C TYR A 153 -12.10 -8.42 -2.71
N MET A 154 -12.27 -8.18 -1.40
CA MET A 154 -12.87 -9.17 -0.51
C MET A 154 -14.34 -9.47 -0.83
N ILE A 155 -15.10 -8.49 -1.31
CA ILE A 155 -16.50 -8.68 -1.70
C ILE A 155 -16.61 -9.20 -3.13
N GLU A 156 -15.83 -8.65 -4.06
CA GLU A 156 -15.86 -9.08 -5.46
C GLU A 156 -15.31 -10.50 -5.65
N GLY A 157 -14.31 -10.90 -4.85
CA GLY A 157 -13.61 -12.17 -4.94
C GLY A 157 -12.47 -12.20 -5.96
N LYS A 158 -12.35 -11.19 -6.81
CA LYS A 158 -11.31 -11.08 -7.86
C LYS A 158 -11.15 -9.65 -8.36
N GLY A 159 -10.15 -9.42 -9.20
CA GLY A 159 -10.04 -8.17 -9.95
C GLY A 159 -11.22 -8.01 -10.93
N SER A 160 -11.84 -6.83 -10.94
CA SER A 160 -12.96 -6.52 -11.82
C SER A 160 -12.90 -5.07 -12.30
N LYS A 161 -13.43 -4.80 -13.51
CA LYS A 161 -13.36 -3.46 -14.10
C LYS A 161 -14.08 -2.39 -13.25
N ASN A 162 -15.23 -2.71 -12.68
CA ASN A 162 -16.07 -1.77 -11.93
C ASN A 162 -16.51 -2.32 -10.57
N PHE A 163 -16.07 -3.49 -10.16
CA PHE A 163 -16.43 -4.14 -8.90
C PHE A 163 -17.94 -4.11 -8.61
N PRO A 164 -18.80 -4.64 -9.52
CA PRO A 164 -20.25 -4.51 -9.42
C PRO A 164 -20.84 -5.18 -8.18
N LYS A 165 -20.28 -6.31 -7.71
CA LYS A 165 -20.73 -6.94 -6.47
C LYS A 165 -20.44 -6.05 -5.26
N CYS A 166 -19.24 -5.43 -5.20
CA CYS A 166 -18.87 -4.51 -4.14
C CYS A 166 -19.80 -3.28 -4.14
N VAL A 167 -20.08 -2.70 -5.32
CA VAL A 167 -21.00 -1.56 -5.47
C VAL A 167 -22.39 -1.95 -4.95
N SER A 168 -22.96 -3.05 -5.43
CA SER A 168 -24.26 -3.54 -4.97
C SER A 168 -24.27 -3.80 -3.46
N PHE A 169 -23.18 -4.36 -2.92
CA PHE A 169 -23.10 -4.68 -1.50
C PHE A 169 -23.17 -3.42 -0.65
N PHE A 170 -22.36 -2.40 -0.91
CA PHE A 170 -22.38 -1.20 -0.07
C PHE A 170 -23.62 -0.31 -0.30
N GLN A 171 -24.29 -0.43 -1.45
CA GLN A 171 -25.57 0.23 -1.67
C GLN A 171 -26.71 -0.37 -0.84
N ASN A 172 -26.72 -1.71 -0.70
CA ASN A 172 -27.77 -2.43 0.04
C ASN A 172 -27.45 -2.61 1.53
N TYR A 173 -26.16 -2.72 1.90
CA TYR A 173 -25.69 -3.07 3.24
C TYR A 173 -24.63 -2.10 3.74
N GLU A 174 -24.89 -0.79 3.65
CA GLU A 174 -23.90 0.24 3.96
C GLU A 174 -23.33 0.13 5.39
N LYS A 175 -24.17 -0.21 6.37
CA LYS A 175 -23.71 -0.36 7.77
C LYS A 175 -22.66 -1.49 7.90
N SER A 176 -22.94 -2.63 7.33
CA SER A 176 -22.03 -3.80 7.36
C SER A 176 -20.77 -3.55 6.53
N PHE A 177 -20.89 -2.83 5.40
CA PHE A 177 -19.72 -2.40 4.64
C PHE A 177 -18.82 -1.45 5.46
N MET A 178 -19.38 -0.51 6.20
CA MET A 178 -18.60 0.37 7.08
C MET A 178 -17.96 -0.40 8.24
N GLU A 179 -18.57 -1.48 8.71
CA GLU A 179 -17.94 -2.35 9.71
C GLU A 179 -16.73 -3.08 9.12
N LEU A 180 -16.83 -3.58 7.89
CA LEU A 180 -15.68 -4.14 7.17
C LEU A 180 -14.55 -3.11 7.04
N ILE A 181 -14.86 -1.89 6.62
CA ILE A 181 -13.88 -0.79 6.51
C ILE A 181 -13.16 -0.56 7.85
N LYS A 182 -13.89 -0.47 8.97
CA LYS A 182 -13.31 -0.27 10.30
C LYS A 182 -12.38 -1.43 10.73
N LYS A 183 -12.80 -2.68 10.48
CA LYS A 183 -11.93 -3.83 10.74
C LYS A 183 -10.64 -3.73 9.94
N LEU A 184 -10.75 -3.42 8.64
CA LEU A 184 -9.59 -3.24 7.76
C LEU A 184 -8.70 -2.06 8.18
N GLU A 185 -9.25 -0.93 8.64
CA GLU A 185 -8.46 0.16 9.23
C GLU A 185 -7.56 -0.35 10.37
N SER A 186 -8.11 -1.18 11.25
CA SER A 186 -7.36 -1.75 12.37
C SER A 186 -6.26 -2.71 11.89
N PHE A 187 -6.62 -3.64 11.01
CA PHE A 187 -5.69 -4.66 10.51
C PHE A 187 -4.54 -4.04 9.72
N ILE A 188 -4.86 -3.11 8.80
CA ILE A 188 -3.87 -2.40 7.98
C ILE A 188 -2.97 -1.53 8.84
N SER A 189 -3.53 -0.79 9.82
CA SER A 189 -2.70 0.02 10.72
C SER A 189 -1.68 -0.83 11.47
N ASN A 190 -2.10 -1.98 12.02
CA ASN A 190 -1.21 -2.87 12.75
C ASN A 190 -0.14 -3.46 11.84
N HIS A 191 -0.52 -3.87 10.62
CA HIS A 191 0.40 -4.39 9.61
C HIS A 191 1.46 -3.35 9.22
N LEU A 192 1.07 -2.10 8.97
CA LEU A 192 2.00 -1.02 8.63
C LEU A 192 2.92 -0.65 9.80
N ILE A 193 2.41 -0.66 11.03
CA ILE A 193 3.22 -0.45 12.23
C ILE A 193 4.29 -1.54 12.35
N LYS A 194 3.94 -2.81 12.12
CA LYS A 194 4.90 -3.91 12.12
C LYS A 194 5.95 -3.79 11.01
N GLN A 195 5.58 -3.28 9.83
CA GLN A 195 6.54 -3.00 8.77
C GLN A 195 7.55 -1.90 9.18
N ILE A 196 7.09 -0.86 9.88
CA ILE A 196 7.98 0.19 10.41
C ILE A 196 8.93 -0.41 11.46
N GLU A 197 8.42 -1.22 12.39
CA GLU A 197 9.22 -1.91 13.40
C GLU A 197 10.28 -2.83 12.78
N ALA A 198 9.97 -3.41 11.62
CA ALA A 198 10.86 -4.27 10.85
C ALA A 198 11.87 -3.52 9.95
N GLY A 199 11.83 -2.18 9.92
CA GLY A 199 12.83 -1.36 9.25
C GLY A 199 12.34 -0.53 8.07
N ALA A 200 11.04 -0.50 7.77
CA ALA A 200 10.52 0.43 6.76
C ALA A 200 10.72 1.90 7.18
N GLU A 201 11.26 2.72 6.28
CA GLU A 201 11.59 4.13 6.49
C GLU A 201 10.55 5.08 5.92
N ALA A 202 9.68 4.58 5.06
CA ALA A 202 8.49 5.26 4.57
C ALA A 202 7.38 4.22 4.34
N ILE A 203 6.12 4.69 4.33
CA ILE A 203 4.95 3.83 4.12
C ILE A 203 4.15 4.34 2.94
N GLN A 204 3.82 3.44 2.00
CA GLN A 204 2.91 3.71 0.89
C GLN A 204 1.53 3.08 1.15
N ILE A 205 0.46 3.87 1.03
CA ILE A 205 -0.93 3.39 1.13
C ILE A 205 -1.57 3.42 -0.27
N PHE A 206 -1.94 2.24 -0.79
CA PHE A 206 -2.49 2.08 -2.13
C PHE A 206 -4.01 2.07 -2.12
N GLU A 207 -4.65 3.22 -2.42
CA GLU A 207 -6.09 3.28 -2.70
C GLU A 207 -6.33 3.14 -4.21
N SER A 208 -6.05 1.94 -4.73
CA SER A 208 -5.99 1.64 -6.17
C SER A 208 -7.33 1.69 -6.88
N HIS A 209 -8.44 1.59 -6.14
CA HIS A 209 -9.80 1.57 -6.65
C HIS A 209 -10.64 2.77 -6.18
N ALA A 210 -10.00 3.86 -5.77
CA ALA A 210 -10.63 5.10 -5.33
C ALA A 210 -11.68 5.63 -6.32
N GLU A 211 -11.47 5.44 -7.62
CA GLU A 211 -12.40 5.87 -8.67
C GLU A 211 -13.80 5.27 -8.54
N ILE A 212 -13.92 4.04 -8.00
CA ILE A 212 -15.22 3.40 -7.79
C ILE A 212 -16.00 4.14 -6.71
N ALA A 213 -15.38 4.40 -5.57
CA ALA A 213 -15.99 5.19 -4.50
C ALA A 213 -16.31 6.62 -4.95
N LEU A 214 -15.48 7.21 -5.83
CA LEU A 214 -15.72 8.52 -6.42
C LEU A 214 -16.97 8.54 -7.30
N LYS A 215 -17.15 7.56 -8.18
CA LYS A 215 -18.33 7.45 -9.04
C LYS A 215 -19.64 7.33 -8.24
N GLU A 216 -19.58 6.69 -7.09
CA GLU A 216 -20.73 6.51 -6.18
C GLU A 216 -20.90 7.64 -5.15
N ASN A 217 -20.15 8.76 -5.28
CA ASN A 217 -20.13 9.87 -4.32
C ASN A 217 -19.77 9.45 -2.88
N LYS A 218 -19.00 8.39 -2.71
CA LYS A 218 -18.58 7.83 -1.42
C LYS A 218 -17.09 8.02 -1.12
N PHE A 219 -16.35 8.72 -1.97
CA PHE A 219 -14.90 8.86 -1.88
C PHE A 219 -14.42 9.38 -0.51
N LYS A 220 -15.07 10.42 0.01
CA LYS A 220 -14.73 10.94 1.34
C LYS A 220 -14.92 9.88 2.42
N LYS A 221 -16.11 9.27 2.45
CA LYS A 221 -16.51 8.31 3.48
C LYS A 221 -15.73 7.00 3.42
N TYR A 222 -15.42 6.50 2.21
CA TYR A 222 -14.81 5.18 2.05
C TYR A 222 -13.31 5.20 1.81
N CYS A 223 -12.76 6.33 1.34
CA CYS A 223 -11.33 6.42 1.05
C CYS A 223 -10.62 7.45 1.94
N ILE A 224 -11.10 8.70 2.04
CA ILE A 224 -10.40 9.74 2.79
C ILE A 224 -10.42 9.46 4.30
N GLU A 225 -11.61 9.28 4.88
CA GLU A 225 -11.77 9.09 6.33
C GLU A 225 -11.05 7.83 6.84
N PRO A 226 -11.18 6.64 6.20
CA PRO A 226 -10.43 5.46 6.60
C PRO A 226 -8.92 5.62 6.51
N ASN A 227 -8.42 6.20 5.42
CA ASN A 227 -6.99 6.45 5.28
C ASN A 227 -6.48 7.43 6.34
N ASN A 228 -7.24 8.49 6.64
CA ASN A 228 -6.91 9.43 7.71
C ASN A 228 -6.83 8.74 9.09
N ASN A 229 -7.75 7.80 9.39
CA ASN A 229 -7.72 7.05 10.65
C ASN A 229 -6.45 6.20 10.77
N ILE A 230 -6.05 5.50 9.69
CA ILE A 230 -4.80 4.73 9.63
C ILE A 230 -3.60 5.65 9.86
N ILE A 231 -3.51 6.74 9.12
CA ILE A 231 -2.40 7.71 9.19
C ILE A 231 -2.26 8.27 10.59
N ARG A 232 -3.37 8.71 11.20
CA ARG A 232 -3.37 9.22 12.58
C ARG A 232 -2.90 8.17 13.58
N LYS A 233 -3.28 6.90 13.42
CA LYS A 233 -2.84 5.81 14.29
C LYS A 233 -1.33 5.57 14.16
N ILE A 234 -0.80 5.56 12.95
CA ILE A 234 0.63 5.42 12.69
C ILE A 234 1.41 6.63 13.24
N LYS A 235 0.99 7.85 12.91
CA LYS A 235 1.68 9.08 13.32
C LYS A 235 1.68 9.31 14.83
N ARG A 236 0.70 8.79 15.57
CA ARG A 236 0.73 8.79 17.04
C ARG A 236 1.90 8.01 17.62
N LYS A 237 2.27 6.88 16.99
CA LYS A 237 3.37 6.01 17.43
C LYS A 237 4.71 6.41 16.80
N TYR A 238 4.68 6.81 15.54
CA TYR A 238 5.84 7.15 14.71
C TYR A 238 5.64 8.51 14.03
N PRO A 239 5.76 9.64 14.75
CA PRO A 239 5.44 10.98 14.20
C PRO A 239 6.26 11.36 12.98
N SER A 240 7.51 10.91 12.92
CA SER A 240 8.48 11.27 11.87
C SER A 240 8.45 10.36 10.65
N ILE A 241 7.71 9.23 10.67
CA ILE A 241 7.68 8.31 9.52
C ILE A 241 6.93 8.96 8.34
N PRO A 242 7.53 9.09 7.15
CA PRO A 242 6.84 9.61 5.99
C PRO A 242 5.75 8.66 5.49
N ILE A 243 4.58 9.21 5.17
CA ILE A 243 3.46 8.47 4.61
C ILE A 243 3.13 9.01 3.22
N ILE A 244 3.13 8.10 2.25
CA ILE A 244 2.83 8.34 0.85
C ILE A 244 1.42 7.83 0.58
N GLY A 245 0.52 8.70 0.14
CA GLY A 245 -0.86 8.33 -0.22
C GLY A 245 -1.03 8.23 -1.73
N PHE A 246 -1.71 7.18 -2.21
CA PHE A 246 -2.03 7.01 -3.62
C PHE A 246 -3.53 6.76 -3.85
N PRO A 247 -4.37 7.81 -3.82
CA PRO A 247 -5.78 7.70 -4.21
C PRO A 247 -5.90 7.76 -5.74
N ARG A 248 -5.69 6.63 -6.41
CA ARG A 248 -5.64 6.53 -7.87
C ARG A 248 -6.94 7.03 -8.52
N ASN A 249 -6.83 7.87 -9.55
CA ASN A 249 -7.94 8.48 -10.29
C ASN A 249 -8.88 9.32 -9.41
N ALA A 250 -8.37 9.95 -8.34
CA ALA A 250 -9.16 10.82 -7.46
C ALA A 250 -9.58 12.16 -8.12
N LYS A 251 -9.11 12.45 -9.34
CA LYS A 251 -9.49 13.62 -10.16
C LYS A 251 -9.29 14.95 -9.39
N ASN A 252 -10.36 15.71 -9.19
CA ASN A 252 -10.34 16.99 -8.47
C ASN A 252 -10.27 16.85 -6.94
N LEU A 253 -10.38 15.63 -6.39
CA LEU A 253 -10.39 15.38 -4.95
C LEU A 253 -9.00 15.11 -4.35
N TYR A 254 -7.92 15.13 -5.15
CA TYR A 254 -6.55 15.04 -4.61
C TYR A 254 -6.27 16.09 -3.53
N THR A 255 -6.69 17.34 -3.75
CA THR A 255 -6.49 18.44 -2.79
C THR A 255 -7.25 18.21 -1.49
N GLU A 256 -8.48 17.67 -1.56
CA GLU A 256 -9.25 17.33 -0.36
C GLU A 256 -8.62 16.16 0.38
N TYR A 257 -8.18 15.12 -0.35
CA TYR A 257 -7.49 13.97 0.23
C TYR A 257 -6.26 14.41 1.02
N VAL A 258 -5.35 15.19 0.43
CA VAL A 258 -4.13 15.68 1.11
C VAL A 258 -4.49 16.55 2.31
N SER A 259 -5.46 17.46 2.17
CA SER A 259 -5.82 18.42 3.22
C SER A 259 -6.41 17.74 4.46
N ILE A 260 -7.12 16.61 4.30
CA ILE A 260 -7.72 15.87 5.42
C ILE A 260 -6.74 14.83 5.98
N THR A 261 -6.10 14.05 5.13
CA THR A 261 -5.24 12.94 5.56
C THR A 261 -3.88 13.39 6.09
N LYS A 262 -3.42 14.59 5.70
CA LYS A 262 -2.11 15.14 6.10
C LYS A 262 -0.95 14.18 5.81
N ILE A 263 -1.01 13.52 4.65
CA ILE A 263 0.11 12.71 4.13
C ILE A 263 1.32 13.59 3.84
N ASP A 264 2.50 13.02 3.90
CA ASP A 264 3.77 13.72 3.65
C ASP A 264 4.09 13.77 2.15
N CYS A 265 3.62 12.79 1.37
CA CYS A 265 3.84 12.72 -0.06
C CYS A 265 2.59 12.19 -0.78
N LEU A 266 2.24 12.81 -1.91
CA LEU A 266 1.12 12.38 -2.75
C LEU A 266 1.64 11.70 -4.02
N SER A 267 1.30 10.42 -4.20
CA SER A 267 1.42 9.77 -5.50
C SER A 267 0.21 10.11 -6.37
N ILE A 268 0.46 10.43 -7.63
CA ILE A 268 -0.56 10.78 -8.60
C ILE A 268 -0.52 9.86 -9.82
N ASP A 269 -1.64 9.72 -10.51
CA ASP A 269 -1.70 8.98 -11.78
C ASP A 269 -1.32 9.87 -12.98
N GLN A 270 -1.11 9.25 -14.12
CA GLN A 270 -0.63 9.90 -15.35
C GLN A 270 -1.62 10.91 -15.96
N ASN A 271 -2.88 10.91 -15.53
CA ASN A 271 -3.93 11.77 -16.10
C ASN A 271 -4.08 13.10 -15.33
N VAL A 272 -3.28 13.32 -14.28
CA VAL A 272 -3.40 14.50 -13.43
C VAL A 272 -2.80 15.73 -14.10
N ASN A 273 -3.57 16.83 -14.12
CA ASN A 273 -3.02 18.14 -14.43
C ASN A 273 -2.18 18.65 -13.25
N ILE A 274 -0.88 18.37 -13.30
CA ILE A 274 0.07 18.68 -12.22
C ILE A 274 0.08 20.19 -11.88
N LYS A 275 0.11 21.08 -12.90
CA LYS A 275 0.11 22.54 -12.67
C LYS A 275 -1.14 23.00 -11.93
N GLY A 276 -2.30 22.51 -12.35
CA GLY A 276 -3.58 22.80 -11.69
C GLY A 276 -3.63 22.29 -10.26
N LEU A 277 -3.16 21.06 -10.01
CA LEU A 277 -3.09 20.48 -8.67
C LEU A 277 -2.16 21.27 -7.74
N LEU A 278 -0.94 21.60 -8.17
CA LEU A 278 0.01 22.38 -7.38
C LEU A 278 -0.54 23.76 -7.02
N ASN A 279 -1.22 24.45 -7.96
CA ASN A 279 -1.86 25.73 -7.68
C ASN A 279 -2.95 25.61 -6.62
N ASN A 280 -3.74 24.53 -6.65
CA ASN A 280 -4.79 24.28 -5.66
C ASN A 280 -4.23 23.95 -4.27
N LEU A 281 -3.15 23.16 -4.21
CA LEU A 281 -2.47 22.85 -2.95
C LEU A 281 -1.86 24.12 -2.32
N LYS A 282 -1.15 24.94 -3.09
CA LYS A 282 -0.61 26.22 -2.63
C LYS A 282 -1.69 27.17 -2.09
N LYS A 283 -2.83 27.31 -2.79
CA LYS A 283 -3.96 28.15 -2.33
C LYS A 283 -4.53 27.70 -0.99
N LYS A 284 -4.54 26.40 -0.72
CA LYS A 284 -5.04 25.83 0.54
C LYS A 284 -3.97 25.75 1.64
N LYS A 285 -2.75 26.22 1.40
CA LYS A 285 -1.60 26.12 2.33
C LYS A 285 -1.36 24.67 2.79
N VAL A 286 -1.46 23.73 1.86
CA VAL A 286 -1.19 22.31 2.05
C VAL A 286 0.13 21.95 1.42
#